data_339798210d97aeb04f7904d03af24413
#
_entry.id   339798210d97aeb04f7904d03af24413
#
_cell.length_a   1.000
_cell.length_b   1.000
_cell.length_c   1.000
_cell.angle_alpha   90.00
_cell.angle_beta   90.00
_cell.angle_gamma   90.00
#
_symmetry.space_group_name_H-M   'P 1'
#
loop_
_entity.id
_entity.type
_entity.pdbx_description
1 polymer ?
#
loop_
_entity_poly.entity_id
_entity_poly.type
_entity_poly.pdbx_seq_one_letter_code
_entity_poly.pdbx_strand_id
1 'polypeptide(L)'
;TTGGLDSLLEPTGNIKEAQDAAARAFGADKVFFVTNGTSTSNKMVYQALCQPGDIVIVDRNCHKSHHYGCVLAGAQPYYVEAFPLTAYSMYGSVPLRTIKMALFDLKAAGRFDKVRMIALTNVTFDGHMYDTRRVMEECLAIKPDLVFMWDEAWFGFGRFNWMYRRRTAMGARREIAEWFADPRSLEAYLEQQKTLGADLDPADPRLLDARLVPDPRVARIRVYQTNSTHKSMSSLRQGSMVLVGDQDFHHHEAPFHEAVFTHASTSPNLQIIA
;
A
#
# COMPACT_ATOMS: atom_id res chain seq x y z
N THR A 1 27.58 -8.23 -17.66
CA THR A 1 28.51 -7.94 -16.58
C THR A 1 29.22 -6.65 -16.86
N THR A 2 28.78 -5.60 -16.27
CA THR A 2 29.13 -4.27 -16.65
C THR A 2 29.56 -3.52 -15.40
N GLY A 3 30.86 -3.34 -15.26
CA GLY A 3 31.44 -2.46 -14.27
C GLY A 3 31.19 -2.86 -12.82
N GLY A 4 31.02 -4.16 -12.52
CA GLY A 4 30.85 -4.63 -11.14
C GLY A 4 29.43 -4.61 -10.60
N LEU A 5 28.40 -4.34 -11.44
CA LEU A 5 27.01 -4.49 -11.01
C LEU A 5 26.61 -5.96 -10.92
N ASP A 6 25.94 -6.31 -9.84
CA ASP A 6 25.31 -7.63 -9.62
C ASP A 6 23.96 -7.76 -10.37
N SER A 7 23.30 -8.90 -10.22
CA SER A 7 22.01 -9.14 -10.85
C SER A 7 20.91 -8.31 -10.18
N LEU A 8 20.06 -7.64 -10.99
CA LEU A 8 18.85 -6.98 -10.47
C LEU A 8 17.84 -7.99 -9.92
N LEU A 9 17.81 -9.19 -10.48
CA LEU A 9 16.86 -10.25 -10.10
C LEU A 9 17.28 -10.96 -8.80
N GLU A 10 18.60 -11.12 -8.62
CA GLU A 10 19.21 -11.72 -7.43
C GLU A 10 20.36 -10.84 -6.92
N PRO A 11 20.04 -9.71 -6.31
CA PRO A 11 21.05 -8.75 -5.89
C PRO A 11 21.84 -9.28 -4.68
N THR A 12 23.17 -9.32 -4.81
CA THR A 12 24.10 -9.81 -3.78
C THR A 12 25.25 -8.85 -3.51
N GLY A 13 25.46 -7.85 -4.36
CA GLY A 13 26.54 -6.87 -4.29
C GLY A 13 26.02 -5.43 -4.23
N ASN A 14 26.52 -4.58 -5.10
CA ASN A 14 26.23 -3.14 -5.11
C ASN A 14 24.74 -2.80 -5.20
N ILE A 15 23.98 -3.57 -5.99
CA ILE A 15 22.52 -3.37 -6.09
C ILE A 15 21.86 -3.70 -4.74
N LYS A 16 22.27 -4.80 -4.09
CA LYS A 16 21.76 -5.15 -2.76
C LYS A 16 22.07 -4.07 -1.73
N GLU A 17 23.29 -3.57 -1.70
CA GLU A 17 23.70 -2.49 -0.80
C GLU A 17 22.87 -1.21 -1.04
N ALA A 18 22.64 -0.86 -2.31
CA ALA A 18 21.81 0.28 -2.69
C ALA A 18 20.33 0.09 -2.27
N GLN A 19 19.77 -1.12 -2.44
CA GLN A 19 18.42 -1.44 -1.97
C GLN A 19 18.31 -1.34 -0.44
N ASP A 20 19.31 -1.82 0.29
CA ASP A 20 19.36 -1.72 1.76
C ASP A 20 19.51 -0.26 2.24
N ALA A 21 20.29 0.55 1.51
CA ALA A 21 20.39 1.99 1.77
C ALA A 21 19.06 2.70 1.52
N ALA A 22 18.37 2.37 0.42
CA ALA A 22 17.04 2.89 0.11
C ALA A 22 16.01 2.47 1.17
N ALA A 23 16.04 1.22 1.64
CA ALA A 23 15.16 0.73 2.69
C ALA A 23 15.32 1.58 3.97
N ARG A 24 16.55 1.81 4.40
CA ARG A 24 16.84 2.68 5.56
C ARG A 24 16.35 4.12 5.33
N ALA A 25 16.63 4.69 4.15
CA ALA A 25 16.26 6.06 3.84
C ALA A 25 14.74 6.29 3.84
N PHE A 26 13.99 5.35 3.26
CA PHE A 26 12.53 5.42 3.18
C PHE A 26 11.81 4.88 4.42
N GLY A 27 12.49 4.12 5.27
CA GLY A 27 11.90 3.49 6.46
C GLY A 27 11.10 2.23 6.13
N ALA A 28 11.50 1.52 5.09
CA ALA A 28 10.97 0.22 4.70
C ALA A 28 11.82 -0.93 5.28
N ASP A 29 11.26 -2.13 5.33
CA ASP A 29 11.99 -3.34 5.74
C ASP A 29 12.81 -3.90 4.57
N LYS A 30 12.25 -3.85 3.34
CA LYS A 30 12.91 -4.23 2.08
C LYS A 30 12.55 -3.25 0.96
N VAL A 31 13.43 -3.14 -0.03
CA VAL A 31 13.21 -2.39 -1.27
C VAL A 31 13.60 -3.25 -2.46
N PHE A 32 12.78 -3.23 -3.49
CA PHE A 32 13.07 -3.84 -4.78
C PHE A 32 13.16 -2.74 -5.83
N PHE A 33 14.29 -2.65 -6.53
CA PHE A 33 14.43 -1.74 -7.66
C PHE A 33 13.76 -2.31 -8.90
N VAL A 34 13.12 -1.43 -9.66
CA VAL A 34 12.37 -1.77 -10.87
C VAL A 34 12.74 -0.80 -11.97
N THR A 35 13.18 -1.32 -13.12
CA THR A 35 13.65 -0.52 -14.25
C THR A 35 12.59 -0.29 -15.33
N ASN A 36 11.37 -0.78 -15.12
CA ASN A 36 10.28 -0.72 -16.09
C ASN A 36 9.11 0.17 -15.60
N GLY A 37 9.39 1.09 -14.68
CA GLY A 37 8.44 2.06 -14.15
C GLY A 37 7.48 1.50 -13.10
N THR A 38 6.78 2.39 -12.39
CA THR A 38 5.84 2.03 -11.34
C THR A 38 4.66 1.20 -11.84
N SER A 39 4.33 1.29 -13.14
CA SER A 39 3.33 0.36 -13.72
C SER A 39 3.73 -1.10 -13.56
N THR A 40 5.02 -1.40 -13.62
CA THR A 40 5.55 -2.74 -13.37
C THR A 40 5.61 -3.04 -11.88
N SER A 41 6.07 -2.09 -11.07
CA SER A 41 6.05 -2.22 -9.60
C SER A 41 4.66 -2.56 -9.07
N ASN A 42 3.63 -1.86 -9.55
CA ASN A 42 2.24 -2.14 -9.17
C ASN A 42 1.85 -3.59 -9.52
N LYS A 43 2.11 -4.03 -10.76
CA LYS A 43 1.78 -5.39 -11.19
C LYS A 43 2.50 -6.47 -10.38
N MET A 44 3.76 -6.25 -10.00
CA MET A 44 4.52 -7.15 -9.12
C MET A 44 3.83 -7.34 -7.78
N VAL A 45 3.36 -6.25 -7.15
CA VAL A 45 2.65 -6.32 -5.87
C VAL A 45 1.35 -7.12 -6.00
N TYR A 46 0.56 -6.88 -7.04
CA TYR A 46 -0.67 -7.63 -7.28
C TYR A 46 -0.41 -9.12 -7.48
N GLN A 47 0.55 -9.47 -8.34
CA GLN A 47 0.87 -10.86 -8.62
C GLN A 47 1.41 -11.61 -7.39
N ALA A 48 2.22 -10.94 -6.57
CA ALA A 48 2.81 -11.54 -5.39
C ALA A 48 1.80 -11.80 -4.26
N LEU A 49 0.76 -10.95 -4.14
CA LEU A 49 -0.09 -10.91 -2.96
C LEU A 49 -1.52 -11.36 -3.21
N CYS A 50 -1.99 -11.33 -4.44
CA CYS A 50 -3.36 -11.70 -4.80
C CYS A 50 -3.40 -13.04 -5.52
N GLN A 51 -4.48 -13.76 -5.30
CA GLN A 51 -4.80 -15.02 -5.97
C GLN A 51 -6.11 -14.88 -6.77
N PRO A 52 -6.36 -15.77 -7.75
CA PRO A 52 -7.64 -15.77 -8.46
C PRO A 52 -8.82 -15.81 -7.51
N GLY A 53 -9.73 -14.84 -7.70
CA GLY A 53 -10.93 -14.68 -6.86
C GLY A 53 -10.75 -13.81 -5.63
N ASP A 54 -9.54 -13.38 -5.28
CA ASP A 54 -9.33 -12.35 -4.26
C ASP A 54 -9.96 -11.02 -4.69
N ILE A 55 -10.42 -10.23 -3.72
CA ILE A 55 -11.00 -8.91 -3.96
C ILE A 55 -9.98 -7.85 -3.58
N VAL A 56 -9.81 -6.88 -4.47
CA VAL A 56 -9.02 -5.67 -4.21
C VAL A 56 -9.96 -4.47 -4.22
N ILE A 57 -10.07 -3.76 -3.10
CA ILE A 57 -10.74 -2.47 -3.05
C ILE A 57 -9.79 -1.45 -3.66
N VAL A 58 -10.22 -0.80 -4.74
CA VAL A 58 -9.36 0.07 -5.54
C VAL A 58 -10.07 1.36 -5.93
N ASP A 59 -9.36 2.49 -5.84
CA ASP A 59 -9.85 3.76 -6.36
C ASP A 59 -10.10 3.66 -7.87
N ARG A 60 -11.32 3.97 -8.31
CA ARG A 60 -11.66 3.95 -9.73
C ARG A 60 -10.82 4.94 -10.55
N ASN A 61 -10.36 6.01 -9.93
CA ASN A 61 -9.51 7.04 -10.56
C ASN A 61 -8.00 6.71 -10.48
N CYS A 62 -7.64 5.48 -10.14
CA CYS A 62 -6.25 5.04 -10.05
C CYS A 62 -5.57 4.92 -11.42
N HIS A 63 -4.24 4.80 -11.40
CA HIS A 63 -3.49 4.54 -12.63
C HIS A 63 -3.88 3.17 -13.23
N LYS A 64 -3.95 3.10 -14.56
CA LYS A 64 -4.35 1.88 -15.32
C LYS A 64 -3.60 0.60 -14.92
N SER A 65 -2.38 0.70 -14.37
CA SER A 65 -1.62 -0.46 -13.93
C SER A 65 -2.28 -1.25 -12.79
N HIS A 66 -3.15 -0.62 -11.99
CA HIS A 66 -3.92 -1.31 -10.96
C HIS A 66 -4.98 -2.22 -11.58
N HIS A 67 -5.68 -1.74 -12.62
CA HIS A 67 -6.64 -2.57 -13.35
C HIS A 67 -5.97 -3.77 -14.02
N TYR A 68 -4.82 -3.54 -14.69
CA TYR A 68 -4.04 -4.62 -15.28
C TYR A 68 -3.44 -5.56 -14.22
N GLY A 69 -3.08 -5.04 -13.05
CA GLY A 69 -2.65 -5.84 -11.91
C GLY A 69 -3.72 -6.84 -11.48
N CYS A 70 -4.99 -6.38 -11.35
CA CYS A 70 -6.13 -7.26 -11.06
C CYS A 70 -6.30 -8.34 -12.15
N VAL A 71 -6.25 -7.95 -13.43
CA VAL A 71 -6.39 -8.90 -14.55
C VAL A 71 -5.31 -9.98 -14.51
N LEU A 72 -4.05 -9.59 -14.32
CA LEU A 72 -2.91 -10.52 -14.31
C LEU A 72 -2.94 -11.47 -13.10
N ALA A 73 -3.39 -10.99 -11.94
CA ALA A 73 -3.50 -11.80 -10.73
C ALA A 73 -4.81 -12.61 -10.66
N GLY A 74 -5.75 -12.42 -11.59
CA GLY A 74 -7.09 -12.99 -11.51
C GLY A 74 -7.93 -12.45 -10.36
N ALA A 75 -7.54 -11.30 -9.80
CA ALA A 75 -8.25 -10.64 -8.71
C ALA A 75 -9.45 -9.84 -9.22
N GLN A 76 -10.45 -9.69 -8.36
CA GLN A 76 -11.67 -8.95 -8.66
C GLN A 76 -11.55 -7.52 -8.08
N PRO A 77 -11.58 -6.46 -8.89
CA PRO A 77 -11.61 -5.12 -8.37
C PRO A 77 -12.99 -4.80 -7.80
N TYR A 78 -13.02 -4.24 -6.59
CA TYR A 78 -14.16 -3.54 -6.02
C TYR A 78 -13.86 -2.04 -6.08
N TYR A 79 -14.52 -1.34 -7.00
CA TYR A 79 -14.24 0.07 -7.23
C TYR A 79 -14.90 0.96 -6.19
N VAL A 80 -14.12 1.87 -5.62
CA VAL A 80 -14.59 2.96 -4.77
C VAL A 80 -14.40 4.29 -5.49
N GLU A 81 -15.37 5.19 -5.33
CA GLU A 81 -15.41 6.45 -6.07
C GLU A 81 -14.75 7.58 -5.27
N ALA A 82 -13.91 8.35 -5.95
CA ALA A 82 -13.36 9.58 -5.41
C ALA A 82 -14.46 10.66 -5.29
N PHE A 83 -14.32 11.54 -4.31
CA PHE A 83 -15.27 12.63 -4.11
C PHE A 83 -15.17 13.65 -5.25
N PRO A 84 -16.25 13.96 -5.97
CA PRO A 84 -16.19 14.91 -7.07
C PRO A 84 -16.13 16.36 -6.54
N LEU A 85 -15.13 17.09 -6.97
CA LEU A 85 -14.96 18.52 -6.71
C LEU A 85 -15.42 19.32 -7.94
N THR A 86 -16.73 19.31 -8.22
CA THR A 86 -17.33 19.82 -9.45
C THR A 86 -17.01 21.29 -9.72
N ALA A 87 -16.93 22.10 -8.68
CA ALA A 87 -16.58 23.53 -8.80
C ALA A 87 -15.17 23.77 -9.39
N TYR A 88 -14.29 22.77 -9.28
CA TYR A 88 -12.91 22.84 -9.77
C TYR A 88 -12.65 21.90 -10.95
N SER A 89 -13.68 21.19 -11.43
CA SER A 89 -13.55 20.18 -12.50
C SER A 89 -12.51 19.11 -12.19
N MET A 90 -12.41 18.67 -10.94
CA MET A 90 -11.45 17.67 -10.47
C MET A 90 -12.09 16.66 -9.51
N TYR A 91 -11.36 15.60 -9.22
CA TYR A 91 -11.70 14.63 -8.18
C TYR A 91 -10.81 14.83 -6.96
N GLY A 92 -11.40 14.67 -5.78
CA GLY A 92 -10.68 14.57 -4.52
C GLY A 92 -10.16 13.15 -4.26
N SER A 93 -9.89 12.87 -3.00
CA SER A 93 -9.60 11.51 -2.55
C SER A 93 -10.90 10.70 -2.35
N VAL A 94 -10.79 9.38 -2.31
CA VAL A 94 -11.90 8.52 -1.87
C VAL A 94 -12.16 8.77 -0.38
N PRO A 95 -13.38 9.15 0.02
CA PRO A 95 -13.69 9.34 1.44
C PRO A 95 -13.47 8.04 2.22
N LEU A 96 -12.86 8.13 3.39
CA LEU A 96 -12.65 6.95 4.26
C LEU A 96 -13.96 6.24 4.58
N ARG A 97 -15.05 7.00 4.74
CA ARG A 97 -16.40 6.46 4.94
C ARG A 97 -16.81 5.52 3.79
N THR A 98 -16.48 5.85 2.55
CA THR A 98 -16.75 5.01 1.37
C THR A 98 -15.92 3.72 1.40
N ILE A 99 -14.66 3.79 1.84
CA ILE A 99 -13.80 2.60 1.97
C ILE A 99 -14.34 1.68 3.07
N LYS A 100 -14.75 2.23 4.21
CA LYS A 100 -15.37 1.45 5.29
C LYS A 100 -16.67 0.80 4.84
N MET A 101 -17.51 1.54 4.12
CA MET A 101 -18.76 1.03 3.57
C MET A 101 -18.49 -0.18 2.64
N ALA A 102 -17.51 -0.08 1.75
CA ALA A 102 -17.12 -1.20 0.89
C ALA A 102 -16.75 -2.47 1.68
N LEU A 103 -16.03 -2.32 2.80
CA LEU A 103 -15.68 -3.44 3.67
C LEU A 103 -16.93 -4.06 4.33
N PHE A 104 -17.86 -3.25 4.81
CA PHE A 104 -19.10 -3.74 5.39
C PHE A 104 -20.03 -4.37 4.37
N ASP A 105 -20.15 -3.79 3.17
CA ASP A 105 -20.95 -4.35 2.08
C ASP A 105 -20.42 -5.75 1.68
N LEU A 106 -19.10 -5.88 1.55
CA LEU A 106 -18.47 -7.17 1.26
C LEU A 106 -18.64 -8.18 2.39
N LYS A 107 -18.66 -7.72 3.65
CA LYS A 107 -18.95 -8.56 4.81
C LYS A 107 -20.40 -9.05 4.78
N ALA A 108 -21.35 -8.15 4.56
CA ALA A 108 -22.78 -8.48 4.44
C ALA A 108 -23.06 -9.43 3.26
N ALA A 109 -22.31 -9.31 2.17
CA ALA A 109 -22.40 -10.19 1.01
C ALA A 109 -21.72 -11.57 1.21
N GLY A 110 -21.16 -11.87 2.39
CA GLY A 110 -20.45 -13.13 2.66
C GLY A 110 -19.12 -13.27 1.89
N ARG A 111 -18.53 -12.16 1.44
CA ARG A 111 -17.30 -12.13 0.63
C ARG A 111 -16.10 -11.55 1.37
N PHE A 112 -16.21 -11.38 2.67
CA PHE A 112 -15.22 -10.68 3.49
C PHE A 112 -13.86 -11.38 3.48
N ASP A 113 -13.85 -12.71 3.50
CA ASP A 113 -12.62 -13.52 3.48
C ASP A 113 -11.85 -13.39 2.15
N LYS A 114 -12.53 -12.97 1.08
CA LYS A 114 -11.91 -12.72 -0.21
C LYS A 114 -11.25 -11.35 -0.33
N VAL A 115 -11.56 -10.44 0.58
CA VAL A 115 -10.97 -9.10 0.57
C VAL A 115 -9.50 -9.20 0.99
N ARG A 116 -8.61 -9.06 0.03
CA ARG A 116 -7.17 -9.20 0.23
C ARG A 116 -6.47 -7.86 0.46
N MET A 117 -6.77 -6.86 -0.36
CA MET A 117 -5.98 -5.65 -0.42
C MET A 117 -6.84 -4.41 -0.64
N ILE A 118 -6.39 -3.29 -0.08
CA ILE A 118 -6.85 -1.94 -0.44
C ILE A 118 -5.71 -1.26 -1.18
N ALA A 119 -5.97 -0.80 -2.41
CA ALA A 119 -5.00 -0.14 -3.26
C ALA A 119 -5.46 1.29 -3.58
N LEU A 120 -4.70 2.28 -3.13
CA LEU A 120 -5.03 3.70 -3.28
C LEU A 120 -3.83 4.50 -3.80
N THR A 121 -4.10 5.55 -4.57
CA THR A 121 -3.10 6.53 -4.97
C THR A 121 -2.98 7.58 -3.88
N ASN A 122 -1.87 7.59 -3.14
CA ASN A 122 -1.73 8.45 -1.95
C ASN A 122 -1.80 9.94 -2.27
N VAL A 123 -1.12 10.35 -3.36
CA VAL A 123 -1.19 11.73 -3.84
C VAL A 123 -1.67 11.74 -5.27
N THR A 124 -2.83 12.36 -5.51
CA THR A 124 -3.40 12.53 -6.84
C THR A 124 -2.65 13.59 -7.64
N PHE A 125 -2.90 13.67 -8.96
CA PHE A 125 -2.37 14.75 -9.81
C PHE A 125 -2.79 16.13 -9.33
N ASP A 126 -3.98 16.22 -8.73
CA ASP A 126 -4.56 17.48 -8.22
C ASP A 126 -4.01 17.87 -6.84
N GLY A 127 -3.10 17.06 -6.28
CA GLY A 127 -2.44 17.34 -5.01
C GLY A 127 -3.23 16.90 -3.76
N HIS A 128 -4.28 16.12 -3.92
CA HIS A 128 -5.00 15.54 -2.77
C HIS A 128 -4.19 14.42 -2.15
N MET A 129 -4.08 14.43 -0.82
CA MET A 129 -3.28 13.51 -0.04
C MET A 129 -4.12 12.90 1.08
N TYR A 130 -4.01 11.57 1.25
CA TYR A 130 -4.69 10.87 2.32
C TYR A 130 -4.06 11.11 3.70
N ASP A 131 -4.84 10.94 4.75
CA ASP A 131 -4.35 10.56 6.06
C ASP A 131 -4.12 9.04 6.07
N THR A 132 -2.97 8.64 5.54
CA THR A 132 -2.62 7.22 5.34
C THR A 132 -2.69 6.42 6.62
N ARG A 133 -2.24 6.99 7.75
CA ARG A 133 -2.32 6.36 9.06
C ARG A 133 -3.77 6.09 9.46
N ARG A 134 -4.62 7.09 9.39
CA ARG A 134 -6.04 6.98 9.74
C ARG A 134 -6.77 5.97 8.85
N VAL A 135 -6.52 5.98 7.54
CA VAL A 135 -7.12 5.01 6.62
C VAL A 135 -6.73 3.59 7.02
N MET A 136 -5.44 3.34 7.27
CA MET A 136 -4.97 2.01 7.66
C MET A 136 -5.54 1.57 9.02
N GLU A 137 -5.48 2.42 10.05
CA GLU A 137 -6.00 2.11 11.40
C GLU A 137 -7.48 1.74 11.34
N GLU A 138 -8.33 2.59 10.73
CA GLU A 138 -9.78 2.34 10.71
C GLU A 138 -10.18 1.13 9.85
N CYS A 139 -9.44 0.86 8.77
CA CYS A 139 -9.67 -0.35 7.97
C CYS A 139 -9.20 -1.62 8.70
N LEU A 140 -8.07 -1.57 9.42
CA LEU A 140 -7.59 -2.69 10.25
C LEU A 140 -8.53 -2.97 11.44
N ALA A 141 -9.24 -1.96 11.94
CA ALA A 141 -10.27 -2.16 12.95
C ALA A 141 -11.46 -2.98 12.44
N ILE A 142 -11.73 -2.94 11.12
CA ILE A 142 -12.81 -3.71 10.47
C ILE A 142 -12.29 -5.09 10.02
N LYS A 143 -11.11 -5.13 9.36
CA LYS A 143 -10.48 -6.34 8.84
C LYS A 143 -8.99 -6.35 9.19
N PRO A 144 -8.59 -7.08 10.25
CA PRO A 144 -7.25 -6.99 10.83
C PRO A 144 -6.11 -7.50 9.95
N ASP A 145 -6.41 -8.30 8.93
CA ASP A 145 -5.45 -8.99 8.04
C ASP A 145 -5.32 -8.34 6.65
N LEU A 146 -5.81 -7.10 6.50
CA LEU A 146 -5.72 -6.37 5.24
C LEU A 146 -4.28 -6.07 4.83
N VAL A 147 -4.02 -6.15 3.52
CA VAL A 147 -2.83 -5.59 2.89
C VAL A 147 -3.16 -4.19 2.36
N PHE A 148 -2.25 -3.26 2.56
CA PHE A 148 -2.36 -1.92 1.99
C PHE A 148 -1.31 -1.73 0.90
N MET A 149 -1.76 -1.32 -0.27
CA MET A 149 -0.92 -0.89 -1.36
C MET A 149 -1.13 0.61 -1.62
N TRP A 150 -0.07 1.38 -1.46
CA TRP A 150 -0.07 2.82 -1.69
C TRP A 150 0.75 3.15 -2.93
N ASP A 151 0.08 3.62 -3.98
CA ASP A 151 0.77 4.18 -5.14
C ASP A 151 1.22 5.61 -4.80
N GLU A 152 2.50 5.75 -4.59
CA GLU A 152 3.18 7.02 -4.31
C GLU A 152 4.12 7.41 -5.46
N ALA A 153 3.74 7.08 -6.70
CA ALA A 153 4.55 7.37 -7.87
C ALA A 153 5.01 8.83 -7.97
N TRP A 154 4.19 9.76 -7.48
CA TRP A 154 4.51 11.20 -7.44
C TRP A 154 5.11 11.67 -6.11
N PHE A 155 4.99 10.88 -5.05
CA PHE A 155 5.17 11.35 -3.69
C PHE A 155 6.48 10.88 -3.02
N GLY A 156 7.42 10.33 -3.80
CA GLY A 156 8.70 9.85 -3.25
C GLY A 156 9.47 10.88 -2.43
N PHE A 157 9.43 12.15 -2.81
CA PHE A 157 10.06 13.25 -2.07
C PHE A 157 9.44 13.48 -0.69
N GLY A 158 8.20 13.07 -0.49
CA GLY A 158 7.47 13.28 0.77
C GLY A 158 8.19 12.68 1.98
N ARG A 159 8.92 11.60 1.78
CA ARG A 159 9.73 10.97 2.82
C ARG A 159 10.76 11.92 3.42
N PHE A 160 11.37 12.77 2.60
CA PHE A 160 12.46 13.67 2.98
C PHE A 160 11.99 15.04 3.47
N ASN A 161 10.68 15.29 3.39
CA ASN A 161 10.07 16.51 3.91
C ASN A 161 9.45 16.27 5.29
N TRP A 162 9.78 17.09 6.28
CA TRP A 162 9.34 16.93 7.66
C TRP A 162 7.81 16.97 7.83
N MET A 163 7.11 17.76 6.99
CA MET A 163 5.63 17.86 7.01
C MET A 163 4.98 16.63 6.40
N TYR A 164 5.55 16.10 5.30
CA TYR A 164 4.92 15.06 4.50
C TYR A 164 5.31 13.65 4.89
N ARG A 165 6.48 13.43 5.51
CA ARG A 165 7.01 12.09 5.80
C ARG A 165 6.04 11.20 6.58
N ARG A 166 5.21 11.80 7.45
CA ARG A 166 4.18 11.09 8.23
C ARG A 166 2.97 10.68 7.37
N ARG A 167 2.80 11.29 6.21
CA ARG A 167 1.73 11.01 5.24
C ARG A 167 2.15 9.97 4.19
N THR A 168 3.45 9.63 4.11
CA THR A 168 3.89 8.50 3.28
C THR A 168 3.44 7.19 3.91
N ALA A 169 3.23 6.16 3.10
CA ALA A 169 2.78 4.85 3.58
C ALA A 169 3.78 4.24 4.58
N MET A 170 5.09 4.31 4.29
CA MET A 170 6.12 3.82 5.22
C MET A 170 6.21 4.67 6.49
N GLY A 171 5.98 5.98 6.40
CA GLY A 171 5.91 6.85 7.57
C GLY A 171 4.73 6.51 8.48
N ALA A 172 3.55 6.37 7.89
CA ALA A 172 2.33 5.98 8.60
C ALA A 172 2.43 4.55 9.19
N ARG A 173 2.98 3.61 8.43
CA ARG A 173 3.25 2.23 8.90
C ARG A 173 4.11 2.24 10.16
N ARG A 174 5.16 3.04 10.19
CA ARG A 174 6.04 3.15 11.35
C ARG A 174 5.28 3.70 12.57
N GLU A 175 4.49 4.75 12.40
CA GLU A 175 3.70 5.32 13.49
C GLU A 175 2.65 4.34 14.04
N ILE A 176 2.04 3.53 13.17
CA ILE A 176 1.11 2.47 13.60
C ILE A 176 1.86 1.41 14.38
N ALA A 177 3.05 0.98 13.94
CA ALA A 177 3.85 0.00 14.65
C ALA A 177 4.30 0.50 16.03
N GLU A 178 4.74 1.77 16.12
CA GLU A 178 5.08 2.42 17.39
C GLU A 178 3.85 2.52 18.32
N TRP A 179 2.68 2.84 17.74
CA TRP A 179 1.43 2.90 18.50
C TRP A 179 0.99 1.52 18.99
N PHE A 180 1.06 0.48 18.19
CA PHE A 180 0.68 -0.88 18.60
C PHE A 180 1.61 -1.46 19.67
N ALA A 181 2.85 -1.00 19.73
CA ALA A 181 3.79 -1.36 20.80
C ALA A 181 3.50 -0.63 22.13
N ASP A 182 2.72 0.45 22.11
CA ASP A 182 2.35 1.21 23.31
C ASP A 182 1.12 0.58 23.98
N PRO A 183 1.18 0.24 25.29
CA PRO A 183 0.03 -0.32 26.01
C PRO A 183 -1.26 0.50 25.90
N ARG A 184 -1.16 1.81 25.74
CA ARG A 184 -2.31 2.71 25.55
C ARG A 184 -3.14 2.38 24.31
N SER A 185 -2.56 1.72 23.33
CA SER A 185 -3.28 1.29 22.12
C SER A 185 -4.35 0.24 22.45
N LEU A 186 -4.03 -0.71 23.31
CA LEU A 186 -4.98 -1.71 23.78
C LEU A 186 -6.04 -1.09 24.69
N GLU A 187 -5.65 -0.17 25.57
CA GLU A 187 -6.59 0.56 26.43
C GLU A 187 -7.62 1.34 25.58
N ALA A 188 -7.15 2.06 24.55
CA ALA A 188 -8.01 2.80 23.63
C ALA A 188 -8.97 1.88 22.86
N TYR A 189 -8.51 0.71 22.42
CA TYR A 189 -9.37 -0.29 21.78
C TYR A 189 -10.45 -0.79 22.75
N LEU A 190 -10.07 -1.22 23.94
CA LEU A 190 -11.01 -1.74 24.96
C LEU A 190 -12.04 -0.68 25.38
N GLU A 191 -11.63 0.58 25.52
CA GLU A 191 -12.56 1.67 25.85
C GLU A 191 -13.54 1.93 24.71
N GLN A 192 -13.09 1.87 23.46
CA GLN A 192 -13.99 2.00 22.31
C GLN A 192 -15.00 0.84 22.25
N GLN A 193 -14.59 -0.40 22.56
CA GLN A 193 -15.51 -1.54 22.60
C GLN A 193 -16.61 -1.36 23.65
N LYS A 194 -16.31 -0.78 24.80
CA LYS A 194 -17.34 -0.44 25.81
C LYS A 194 -18.33 0.62 25.30
N THR A 195 -17.81 1.61 24.59
CA THR A 195 -18.63 2.74 24.07
C THR A 195 -19.52 2.32 22.90
N LEU A 196 -18.99 1.52 21.97
CA LEU A 196 -19.72 1.06 20.79
C LEU A 196 -20.67 -0.12 21.11
N GLY A 197 -20.37 -0.91 22.14
CA GLY A 197 -21.03 -2.17 22.46
C GLY A 197 -20.39 -3.36 21.74
N ALA A 198 -20.25 -4.47 22.47
CA ALA A 198 -19.58 -5.68 21.95
C ALA A 198 -20.35 -6.35 20.81
N ASP A 199 -21.68 -6.15 20.75
CA ASP A 199 -22.59 -6.78 19.79
C ASP A 199 -23.09 -5.78 18.73
N LEU A 200 -22.28 -4.78 18.39
CA LEU A 200 -22.68 -3.80 17.39
C LEU A 200 -22.84 -4.46 16.02
N ASP A 201 -24.02 -4.31 15.44
CA ASP A 201 -24.29 -4.77 14.07
C ASP A 201 -23.25 -4.17 13.09
N PRO A 202 -22.56 -5.00 12.30
CA PRO A 202 -21.67 -4.50 11.25
C PRO A 202 -22.31 -3.50 10.28
N ALA A 203 -23.64 -3.52 10.17
CA ALA A 203 -24.41 -2.56 9.37
C ALA A 203 -24.71 -1.25 10.11
N ASP A 204 -24.30 -1.08 11.38
CA ASP A 204 -24.59 0.14 12.14
C ASP A 204 -23.90 1.36 11.52
N PRO A 205 -24.69 2.41 11.14
CA PRO A 205 -24.13 3.62 10.54
C PRO A 205 -23.08 4.33 11.41
N ARG A 206 -23.14 4.15 12.72
CA ARG A 206 -22.15 4.72 13.66
C ARG A 206 -20.74 4.26 13.37
N LEU A 207 -20.55 3.02 12.88
CA LEU A 207 -19.23 2.50 12.48
C LEU A 207 -18.63 3.24 11.30
N LEU A 208 -19.45 3.76 10.40
CA LEU A 208 -18.98 4.53 9.25
C LEU A 208 -18.42 5.89 9.64
N ASP A 209 -19.01 6.53 10.63
CA ASP A 209 -18.68 7.90 11.04
C ASP A 209 -17.71 7.94 12.23
N ALA A 210 -17.72 6.91 13.07
CA ALA A 210 -16.77 6.79 14.19
C ALA A 210 -15.32 6.65 13.72
N ARG A 211 -14.39 7.23 14.47
CA ARG A 211 -12.97 6.88 14.34
C ARG A 211 -12.73 5.53 14.98
N LEU A 212 -12.55 4.50 14.16
CA LEU A 212 -12.34 3.14 14.63
C LEU A 212 -10.90 2.92 15.11
N VAL A 213 -10.75 2.17 16.17
CA VAL A 213 -9.46 1.78 16.76
C VAL A 213 -9.25 0.28 16.56
N PRO A 214 -8.18 -0.14 15.89
CA PRO A 214 -7.89 -1.56 15.69
C PRO A 214 -7.43 -2.23 16.99
N ASP A 215 -7.70 -3.53 17.13
CA ASP A 215 -7.12 -4.35 18.17
C ASP A 215 -5.63 -4.61 17.88
N PRO A 216 -4.69 -4.06 18.66
CA PRO A 216 -3.26 -4.19 18.37
C PRO A 216 -2.73 -5.62 18.50
N ARG A 217 -3.49 -6.53 19.13
CA ARG A 217 -3.10 -7.94 19.33
C ARG A 217 -3.32 -8.79 18.08
N VAL A 218 -4.26 -8.39 17.21
CA VAL A 218 -4.66 -9.16 16.04
C VAL A 218 -4.44 -8.42 14.72
N ALA A 219 -4.41 -7.10 14.73
CA ALA A 219 -4.19 -6.30 13.54
C ALA A 219 -2.76 -6.50 12.99
N ARG A 220 -2.66 -6.76 11.69
CA ARG A 220 -1.39 -7.01 11.00
C ARG A 220 -1.01 -5.81 10.15
N ILE A 221 0.18 -5.28 10.35
CA ILE A 221 0.69 -4.14 9.58
C ILE A 221 1.39 -4.69 8.34
N ARG A 222 0.72 -4.58 7.18
CA ARG A 222 1.15 -5.15 5.90
C ARG A 222 1.03 -4.08 4.83
N VAL A 223 2.11 -3.36 4.56
CA VAL A 223 2.12 -2.15 3.73
C VAL A 223 3.12 -2.27 2.60
N TYR A 224 2.66 -2.00 1.38
CA TYR A 224 3.46 -1.92 0.17
C TYR A 224 3.31 -0.51 -0.42
N GLN A 225 4.43 0.10 -0.77
CA GLN A 225 4.49 1.43 -1.35
C GLN A 225 5.26 1.38 -2.66
N THR A 226 4.75 2.02 -3.71
CA THR A 226 5.44 2.09 -5.00
C THR A 226 5.80 3.53 -5.34
N ASN A 227 7.04 3.75 -5.77
CA ASN A 227 7.54 5.08 -6.12
C ASN A 227 8.14 5.09 -7.52
N SER A 228 7.86 6.15 -8.30
CA SER A 228 8.63 6.46 -9.50
C SER A 228 9.81 7.36 -9.13
N THR A 229 11.01 6.81 -9.15
CA THR A 229 12.21 7.58 -8.87
C THR A 229 12.50 8.64 -9.94
N HIS A 230 12.00 8.40 -11.16
CA HIS A 230 12.16 9.31 -12.31
C HIS A 230 11.17 10.49 -12.37
N LYS A 231 10.17 10.54 -11.48
CA LYS A 231 9.16 11.62 -11.49
C LYS A 231 9.56 12.76 -10.56
N SER A 232 9.69 12.48 -9.28
CA SER A 232 9.95 13.48 -8.25
C SER A 232 11.30 13.34 -7.56
N MET A 233 12.11 12.38 -7.99
CA MET A 233 13.47 12.15 -7.54
C MET A 233 14.41 12.09 -8.74
N SER A 234 15.73 12.04 -8.51
CA SER A 234 16.72 12.08 -9.57
C SER A 234 17.09 10.67 -10.05
N SER A 235 16.35 10.15 -10.99
CA SER A 235 16.77 8.98 -11.76
C SER A 235 16.39 9.11 -13.22
N LEU A 236 16.96 8.28 -14.09
CA LEU A 236 16.54 8.19 -15.46
C LEU A 236 15.13 7.64 -15.57
N ARG A 237 14.46 7.93 -16.69
CA ARG A 237 13.08 7.45 -16.94
C ARG A 237 12.99 5.93 -16.78
N GLN A 238 11.84 5.49 -16.29
CA GLN A 238 11.48 4.12 -15.93
C GLN A 238 12.08 3.63 -14.59
N GLY A 239 12.92 4.41 -13.90
CA GLY A 239 13.31 4.09 -12.54
C GLY A 239 12.12 4.09 -11.60
N SER A 240 11.98 3.00 -10.84
CA SER A 240 10.93 2.81 -9.85
C SER A 240 11.42 1.89 -8.75
N MET A 241 10.66 1.82 -7.66
CA MET A 241 10.92 0.87 -6.57
C MET A 241 9.62 0.45 -5.90
N VAL A 242 9.66 -0.76 -5.34
CA VAL A 242 8.66 -1.27 -4.39
C VAL A 242 9.30 -1.26 -3.01
N LEU A 243 8.64 -0.60 -2.07
CA LEU A 243 9.01 -0.58 -0.67
C LEU A 243 8.06 -1.50 0.10
N VAL A 244 8.63 -2.35 0.93
CA VAL A 244 7.90 -3.34 1.72
C VAL A 244 8.03 -3.03 3.19
N GLY A 245 6.90 -2.95 3.88
CA GLY A 245 6.78 -2.86 5.33
C GLY A 245 5.71 -3.84 5.80
N ASP A 246 5.99 -5.13 5.75
CA ASP A 246 5.03 -6.20 5.99
C ASP A 246 5.57 -7.17 7.05
N GLN A 247 4.84 -7.27 8.18
CA GLN A 247 5.18 -8.18 9.28
C GLN A 247 5.18 -9.66 8.86
N ASP A 248 4.42 -10.00 7.81
CA ASP A 248 4.25 -11.36 7.32
C ASP A 248 4.97 -11.60 5.99
N PHE A 249 5.91 -10.72 5.61
CA PHE A 249 6.60 -10.79 4.32
C PHE A 249 7.28 -12.13 4.06
N HIS A 250 7.75 -12.82 5.09
CA HIS A 250 8.37 -14.13 4.97
C HIS A 250 7.44 -15.18 4.32
N HIS A 251 6.12 -15.03 4.42
CA HIS A 251 5.15 -15.87 3.72
C HIS A 251 4.99 -15.50 2.24
N HIS A 252 5.43 -14.31 1.85
CA HIS A 252 5.28 -13.76 0.50
C HIS A 252 6.61 -13.58 -0.23
N GLU A 253 7.73 -13.96 0.38
CA GLU A 253 9.06 -13.75 -0.19
C GLU A 253 9.23 -14.49 -1.51
N ALA A 254 8.91 -15.79 -1.57
CA ALA A 254 9.00 -16.57 -2.79
C ALA A 254 8.02 -16.08 -3.88
N PRO A 255 6.71 -15.88 -3.63
CA PRO A 255 5.81 -15.25 -4.60
C PRO A 255 6.27 -13.88 -5.08
N PHE A 256 6.91 -13.09 -4.22
CA PHE A 256 7.41 -11.78 -4.60
C PHE A 256 8.63 -11.88 -5.52
N HIS A 257 9.55 -12.81 -5.26
CA HIS A 257 10.65 -13.12 -6.16
C HIS A 257 10.14 -13.57 -7.54
N GLU A 258 9.17 -14.48 -7.59
CA GLU A 258 8.55 -14.93 -8.84
C GLU A 258 7.91 -13.76 -9.61
N ALA A 259 7.26 -12.82 -8.91
CA ALA A 259 6.71 -11.63 -9.53
C ALA A 259 7.80 -10.70 -10.09
N VAL A 260 8.94 -10.58 -9.40
CA VAL A 260 10.10 -9.84 -9.91
C VAL A 260 10.63 -10.50 -11.18
N PHE A 261 10.84 -11.82 -11.18
CA PHE A 261 11.28 -12.57 -12.37
C PHE A 261 10.30 -12.45 -13.54
N THR A 262 9.01 -12.52 -13.27
CA THR A 262 7.96 -12.43 -14.29
C THR A 262 7.92 -11.07 -14.98
N HIS A 263 8.12 -9.99 -14.23
CA HIS A 263 7.91 -8.63 -14.72
C HIS A 263 9.18 -7.85 -15.02
N ALA A 264 10.33 -8.26 -14.47
CA ALA A 264 11.60 -7.62 -14.74
C ALA A 264 12.26 -8.27 -15.98
N SER A 265 13.00 -7.46 -16.72
CA SER A 265 13.80 -7.96 -17.83
C SER A 265 15.07 -8.64 -17.31
N THR A 266 15.46 -9.76 -17.93
CA THR A 266 16.79 -10.36 -17.74
C THR A 266 17.92 -9.52 -18.32
N SER A 267 17.57 -8.50 -19.13
CA SER A 267 18.50 -7.53 -19.72
C SER A 267 18.09 -6.11 -19.30
N PRO A 268 18.18 -5.75 -18.01
CA PRO A 268 17.74 -4.46 -17.51
C PRO A 268 18.60 -3.33 -18.09
N ASN A 269 18.03 -2.14 -18.19
CA ASN A 269 18.78 -0.96 -18.56
C ASN A 269 19.73 -0.56 -17.42
N LEU A 270 21.02 -0.78 -17.61
CA LEU A 270 22.04 -0.56 -16.60
C LEU A 270 22.21 0.92 -16.23
N GLN A 271 21.90 1.84 -17.14
CA GLN A 271 21.93 3.27 -16.84
C GLN A 271 20.83 3.72 -15.85
N ILE A 272 19.76 2.92 -15.73
CA ILE A 272 18.72 3.18 -14.74
C ILE A 272 19.14 2.64 -13.35
N ILE A 273 19.95 1.57 -13.34
CA ILE A 273 20.42 0.92 -12.10
C ILE A 273 21.58 1.69 -11.50
N ALA A 274 22.51 2.16 -12.34
CA ALA A 274 23.68 2.91 -11.92
C ALA A 274 23.32 4.32 -11.44
#